data_9090589bda99ed228d33262a64202f10
#
_entry.id   9090589bda99ed228d33262a64202f10
#
_cell.length_a   1.000
_cell.length_b   1.000
_cell.length_c   1.000
_cell.angle_alpha   90.00
_cell.angle_beta   90.00
_cell.angle_gamma   90.00
#
_symmetry.space_group_name_H-M   'P 1'
#
loop_
_entity.id
_entity.type
_entity.pdbx_description
1 polymer ?
#
loop_
_entity_poly.entity_id
_entity_poly.type
_entity_poly.pdbx_seq_one_letter_code
_entity_poly.pdbx_strand_id
1 'polypeptide(L)'
;MTRFLARTCILTLAIGWAIVMSGLAQSVDPQPNAEDPTPTLRVETQERAIGPMQGLVFSLGAAIGVAYFTLEPAGFRLVATIQGAEGSSPVRFTATLAPEQAATVSVPGKVGEQATEVSFLRRGEQLVVKPAASANN
;
A
#
# COMPACT_ATOMS: atom_id res chain seq x y z
N MET A 1 -47.11 0.89 -36.45
CA MET A 1 -48.34 0.50 -35.72
C MET A 1 -48.04 0.64 -34.24
N THR A 2 -48.46 1.77 -33.70
CA THR A 2 -49.57 1.91 -32.77
C THR A 2 -49.18 1.45 -31.36
N ARG A 3 -49.18 2.16 -30.34
CA ARG A 3 -49.86 3.31 -29.68
C ARG A 3 -49.37 3.35 -28.25
N PHE A 4 -48.93 4.51 -27.75
CA PHE A 4 -49.68 5.40 -26.87
C PHE A 4 -50.27 4.75 -25.62
N LEU A 5 -49.83 5.20 -24.42
CA LEU A 5 -50.69 5.93 -23.53
C LEU A 5 -49.94 6.44 -22.31
N ALA A 6 -49.93 7.74 -22.25
CA ALA A 6 -49.71 8.58 -21.08
C ALA A 6 -50.92 8.47 -20.11
N ARG A 7 -50.73 8.77 -18.85
CA ARG A 7 -51.67 9.39 -17.90
C ARG A 7 -50.93 9.64 -16.58
N THR A 8 -50.56 10.81 -16.27
CA THR A 8 -51.34 11.97 -15.78
C THR A 8 -51.83 11.82 -14.34
N CYS A 9 -51.33 12.75 -13.53
CA CYS A 9 -51.96 13.59 -12.49
C CYS A 9 -52.33 12.96 -11.12
N ILE A 10 -52.01 13.67 -10.10
CA ILE A 10 -52.86 14.50 -9.18
C ILE A 10 -52.09 14.57 -7.85
N LEU A 11 -51.58 15.71 -7.47
CA LEU A 11 -52.16 16.86 -6.79
C LEU A 11 -52.47 16.65 -5.30
N THR A 12 -51.80 17.47 -4.51
CA THR A 12 -52.22 18.11 -3.23
C THR A 12 -52.19 17.26 -1.95
N LEU A 13 -51.45 17.73 -0.94
CA LEU A 13 -52.03 18.55 0.14
C LEU A 13 -50.95 19.08 1.08
N ALA A 14 -50.95 20.37 1.23
CA ALA A 14 -50.23 21.08 2.26
C ALA A 14 -50.91 20.87 3.60
N ILE A 15 -50.15 20.48 4.61
CA ILE A 15 -50.55 20.69 6.00
C ILE A 15 -49.34 21.24 6.74
N GLY A 16 -49.44 22.50 7.07
CA GLY A 16 -48.49 23.17 7.92
C GLY A 16 -48.57 22.67 9.35
N TRP A 17 -47.39 22.43 9.92
CA TRP A 17 -47.23 22.38 11.36
C TRP A 17 -46.03 23.22 11.73
N ALA A 18 -46.37 24.34 12.32
CA ALA A 18 -45.45 25.16 13.05
C ALA A 18 -45.02 24.40 14.30
N ILE A 19 -43.75 24.09 14.41
CA ILE A 19 -43.16 23.61 15.67
C ILE A 19 -42.09 24.60 16.10
N VAL A 20 -42.42 25.19 17.19
CA VAL A 20 -41.73 26.01 18.15
C VAL A 20 -40.21 25.78 18.19
N MET A 21 -39.47 26.84 17.98
CA MET A 21 -38.06 26.97 18.30
C MET A 21 -37.85 26.78 19.81
N SER A 22 -37.37 25.62 20.20
CA SER A 22 -36.68 25.45 21.47
C SER A 22 -35.20 25.39 21.21
N GLY A 23 -34.52 26.47 21.48
CA GLY A 23 -33.07 26.54 21.45
C GLY A 23 -32.46 25.60 22.47
N LEU A 24 -31.84 24.54 21.98
CA LEU A 24 -30.80 23.83 22.68
C LEU A 24 -29.47 24.27 22.07
N ALA A 25 -28.78 25.15 22.79
CA ALA A 25 -27.37 25.38 22.53
C ALA A 25 -26.65 24.05 22.68
N GLN A 26 -26.38 23.41 21.56
CA GLN A 26 -25.41 22.32 21.53
C GLN A 26 -24.05 22.95 21.70
N SER A 27 -23.48 22.75 22.87
CA SER A 27 -22.07 22.95 23.10
C SER A 27 -21.34 22.05 22.07
N VAL A 28 -20.74 22.68 21.09
CA VAL A 28 -19.78 22.03 20.23
C VAL A 28 -18.57 21.76 21.14
N ASP A 29 -18.51 20.55 21.73
CA ASP A 29 -17.26 20.05 22.26
C ASP A 29 -16.24 20.12 21.12
N PRO A 30 -15.08 20.74 21.31
CA PRO A 30 -14.01 20.62 20.35
C PRO A 30 -13.61 19.15 20.31
N GLN A 31 -14.09 18.47 19.29
CA GLN A 31 -13.64 17.13 18.96
C GLN A 31 -12.11 17.21 18.87
N PRO A 32 -11.37 16.42 19.67
CA PRO A 32 -9.92 16.38 19.53
C PRO A 32 -9.65 16.01 18.07
N ASN A 33 -8.86 16.84 17.42
CA ASN A 33 -8.41 16.64 16.06
C ASN A 33 -8.15 15.15 15.85
N ALA A 34 -8.93 14.57 14.94
CA ALA A 34 -8.50 13.34 14.32
C ALA A 34 -7.12 13.66 13.75
N GLU A 35 -6.09 13.20 14.43
CA GLU A 35 -4.73 13.19 13.91
C GLU A 35 -4.84 12.51 12.56
N ASP A 36 -4.64 13.34 11.53
CA ASP A 36 -4.43 12.89 10.17
C ASP A 36 -3.45 11.73 10.27
N PRO A 37 -3.82 10.49 9.88
CA PRO A 37 -2.88 9.40 9.96
C PRO A 37 -1.78 9.69 8.96
N THR A 38 -0.80 10.45 9.39
CA THR A 38 0.47 10.52 8.69
C THR A 38 0.84 9.06 8.42
N PRO A 39 0.99 8.64 7.15
CA PRO A 39 1.36 7.27 6.86
C PRO A 39 2.73 7.05 7.49
N THR A 40 2.72 6.60 8.72
CA THR A 40 3.93 6.11 9.37
C THR A 40 4.38 4.93 8.52
N LEU A 41 5.44 5.13 7.74
CA LEU A 41 6.11 4.07 7.01
C LEU A 41 6.58 3.05 8.05
N ARG A 42 5.67 2.17 8.42
CA ARG A 42 5.96 1.09 9.34
C ARG A 42 6.88 0.14 8.61
N VAL A 43 8.14 0.21 8.95
CA VAL A 43 9.14 -0.77 8.54
C VAL A 43 8.70 -2.11 9.13
N GLU A 44 7.98 -2.88 8.34
CA GLU A 44 7.48 -4.17 8.80
C GLU A 44 8.54 -5.24 8.53
N THR A 45 9.02 -5.83 9.60
CA THR A 45 9.86 -7.03 9.61
C THR A 45 9.07 -8.29 9.17
N GLN A 46 7.84 -8.13 8.69
CA GLN A 46 6.94 -9.22 8.35
C GLN A 46 7.04 -9.61 6.87
N GLU A 47 6.95 -10.90 6.63
CA GLU A 47 6.76 -11.46 5.31
C GLU A 47 5.48 -10.90 4.68
N ARG A 48 5.56 -10.37 3.45
CA ARG A 48 4.43 -9.83 2.70
C ARG A 48 4.34 -10.45 1.32
N ALA A 49 3.13 -10.86 0.95
CA ALA A 49 2.83 -11.29 -0.40
C ALA A 49 2.18 -10.14 -1.18
N ILE A 50 2.64 -9.93 -2.40
CA ILE A 50 2.07 -8.94 -3.33
C ILE A 50 1.66 -9.62 -4.64
N GLY A 51 0.64 -9.06 -5.28
CA GLY A 51 0.19 -9.46 -6.61
C GLY A 51 0.93 -8.72 -7.73
N PRO A 52 0.66 -9.10 -9.00
CA PRO A 52 1.23 -8.42 -10.16
C PRO A 52 0.91 -6.92 -10.14
N MET A 53 1.87 -6.09 -10.53
CA MET A 53 1.77 -4.62 -10.60
C MET A 53 1.52 -3.92 -9.26
N GLN A 54 1.49 -4.63 -8.17
CA GLN A 54 1.44 -4.04 -6.83
C GLN A 54 2.83 -3.64 -6.37
N GLY A 55 2.98 -2.38 -5.96
CA GLY A 55 4.22 -1.87 -5.37
C GLY A 55 4.28 -2.17 -3.87
N LEU A 56 5.45 -2.57 -3.40
CA LEU A 56 5.75 -2.73 -1.97
C LEU A 56 6.95 -1.87 -1.60
N VAL A 57 6.79 -1.06 -0.57
CA VAL A 57 7.90 -0.34 0.06
C VAL A 57 8.52 -1.23 1.14
N PHE A 58 9.84 -1.33 1.13
CA PHE A 58 10.60 -2.10 2.13
C PHE A 58 11.83 -1.32 2.59
N SER A 59 12.36 -1.68 3.73
CA SER A 59 13.59 -1.09 4.27
C SER A 59 14.73 -2.08 4.32
N LEU A 60 15.92 -1.59 4.08
CA LEU A 60 17.18 -2.30 4.10
C LEU A 60 18.18 -1.50 4.95
N GLY A 61 18.11 -1.65 6.26
CA GLY A 61 18.89 -0.80 7.17
C GLY A 61 18.55 0.67 6.99
N ALA A 62 19.55 1.49 6.58
CA ALA A 62 19.34 2.91 6.30
C ALA A 62 18.79 3.19 4.88
N ALA A 63 18.68 2.16 4.02
CA ALA A 63 18.14 2.31 2.68
C ALA A 63 16.64 1.99 2.63
N ILE A 64 15.95 2.61 1.70
CA ILE A 64 14.53 2.36 1.41
C ILE A 64 14.41 1.84 -0.02
N GLY A 65 13.59 0.81 -0.22
CA GLY A 65 13.35 0.26 -1.54
C GLY A 65 11.87 0.19 -1.87
N VAL A 66 11.58 0.18 -3.17
CA VAL A 66 10.27 -0.12 -3.73
C VAL A 66 10.44 -1.27 -4.70
N ALA A 67 9.63 -2.32 -4.55
CA ALA A 67 9.61 -3.45 -5.47
C ALA A 67 8.22 -3.67 -6.04
N TYR A 68 8.18 -4.17 -7.26
CA TYR A 68 6.99 -4.68 -7.93
C TYR A 68 7.40 -5.78 -8.91
N PHE A 69 6.44 -6.52 -9.41
CA PHE A 69 6.71 -7.48 -10.48
C PHE A 69 5.64 -7.44 -11.57
N THR A 70 6.04 -7.90 -12.76
CA THR A 70 5.17 -8.09 -13.91
C THR A 70 5.19 -9.56 -14.33
N LEU A 71 4.09 -10.01 -14.93
CA LEU A 71 4.02 -11.35 -15.50
C LEU A 71 4.62 -11.31 -16.91
N GLU A 72 5.61 -12.16 -17.16
CA GLU A 72 6.23 -12.32 -18.47
C GLU A 72 6.25 -13.81 -18.88
N PRO A 73 6.37 -14.14 -20.17
CA PRO A 73 6.42 -15.53 -20.61
C PRO A 73 7.53 -16.34 -19.95
N ALA A 74 8.65 -15.70 -19.63
CA ALA A 74 9.80 -16.32 -18.97
C ALA A 74 9.65 -16.45 -17.45
N GLY A 75 8.64 -15.84 -16.84
CA GLY A 75 8.46 -15.84 -15.38
C GLY A 75 8.03 -14.48 -14.83
N PHE A 76 8.26 -14.28 -13.54
CA PHE A 76 8.02 -12.97 -12.92
C PHE A 76 9.23 -12.06 -13.15
N ARG A 77 9.00 -10.93 -13.80
CA ARG A 77 10.01 -9.90 -13.86
C ARG A 77 9.90 -9.00 -12.64
N LEU A 78 10.77 -9.25 -11.67
CA LEU A 78 10.96 -8.43 -10.50
C LEU A 78 11.74 -7.17 -10.86
N VAL A 79 11.26 -6.03 -10.39
CA VAL A 79 11.97 -4.74 -10.43
C VAL A 79 11.98 -4.18 -9.02
N ALA A 80 13.18 -3.91 -8.49
CA ALA A 80 13.35 -3.22 -7.21
C ALA A 80 14.23 -1.99 -7.43
N THR A 81 13.82 -0.86 -6.86
CA THR A 81 14.62 0.38 -6.84
C THR A 81 14.93 0.69 -5.39
N ILE A 82 16.20 0.84 -5.08
CA ILE A 82 16.72 1.03 -3.73
C ILE A 82 17.42 2.37 -3.67
N GLN A 83 16.99 3.21 -2.75
CA GLN A 83 17.60 4.49 -2.42
C GLN A 83 18.40 4.31 -1.13
N GLY A 84 19.71 4.49 -1.20
CA GLY A 84 20.58 4.46 -0.03
C GLY A 84 20.44 5.72 0.82
N ALA A 85 21.45 5.95 1.68
CA ALA A 85 21.53 7.15 2.50
C ALA A 85 21.53 8.42 1.65
N GLU A 86 21.25 9.55 2.28
CA GLU A 86 21.16 10.87 1.65
C GLU A 86 22.38 11.13 0.74
N GLY A 87 22.11 11.61 -0.46
CA GLY A 87 23.14 11.90 -1.48
C GLY A 87 23.58 10.70 -2.32
N SER A 88 23.12 9.47 -2.05
CA SER A 88 23.40 8.32 -2.90
C SER A 88 22.46 8.27 -4.11
N SER A 89 22.95 7.80 -5.25
CA SER A 89 22.10 7.54 -6.41
C SER A 89 21.27 6.29 -6.19
N PRO A 90 19.99 6.28 -6.63
CA PRO A 90 19.17 5.09 -6.55
C PRO A 90 19.71 3.96 -7.42
N VAL A 91 19.67 2.75 -6.92
CA VAL A 91 20.08 1.54 -7.64
C VAL A 91 18.84 0.77 -8.05
N ARG A 92 18.77 0.41 -9.33
CA ARG A 92 17.70 -0.43 -9.86
C ARG A 92 18.21 -1.86 -10.07
N PHE A 93 17.53 -2.79 -9.43
CA PHE A 93 17.73 -4.23 -9.57
C PHE A 93 16.59 -4.83 -10.39
N THR A 94 16.91 -5.74 -11.29
CA THR A 94 15.93 -6.47 -12.10
C THR A 94 16.31 -7.94 -12.15
N ALA A 95 15.33 -8.82 -11.92
CA ALA A 95 15.52 -10.27 -12.00
C ALA A 95 14.28 -10.93 -12.60
N THR A 96 14.47 -12.05 -13.29
CA THR A 96 13.37 -12.92 -13.74
C THR A 96 13.33 -14.14 -12.84
N LEU A 97 12.17 -14.37 -12.22
CA LEU A 97 11.96 -15.45 -11.27
C LEU A 97 11.10 -16.55 -11.88
N ALA A 98 11.68 -17.75 -12.02
CA ALA A 98 10.93 -18.97 -12.29
C ALA A 98 10.05 -19.36 -11.08
N PRO A 99 9.11 -20.31 -11.20
CA PRO A 99 8.35 -20.81 -10.07
C PRO A 99 9.29 -21.27 -8.93
N GLU A 100 8.96 -20.91 -7.69
CA GLU A 100 9.69 -21.22 -6.45
C GLU A 100 11.14 -20.69 -6.43
N GLN A 101 11.50 -19.81 -7.34
CA GLN A 101 12.80 -19.15 -7.33
C GLN A 101 12.79 -17.88 -6.48
N ALA A 102 13.91 -17.64 -5.81
CA ALA A 102 14.14 -16.44 -5.02
C ALA A 102 15.29 -15.61 -5.57
N ALA A 103 15.21 -14.29 -5.36
CA ALA A 103 16.32 -13.36 -5.53
C ALA A 103 16.53 -12.61 -4.23
N THR A 104 17.79 -12.45 -3.81
CA THR A 104 18.13 -11.71 -2.59
C THR A 104 18.95 -10.49 -2.96
N VAL A 105 18.61 -9.36 -2.33
CA VAL A 105 19.37 -8.14 -2.41
C VAL A 105 19.95 -7.83 -1.04
N SER A 106 21.26 -7.60 -1.00
CA SER A 106 21.99 -7.30 0.21
C SER A 106 22.62 -5.90 0.12
N VAL A 107 22.49 -5.14 1.19
CA VAL A 107 23.11 -3.82 1.33
C VAL A 107 24.11 -3.90 2.47
N PRO A 108 25.40 -3.57 2.22
CA PRO A 108 26.41 -3.57 3.25
C PRO A 108 26.02 -2.64 4.41
N GLY A 109 26.20 -3.09 5.64
CA GLY A 109 26.16 -2.24 6.82
C GLY A 109 27.41 -1.36 6.94
N LYS A 110 27.49 -0.55 7.98
CA LYS A 110 28.72 0.16 8.33
C LYS A 110 29.82 -0.85 8.71
N VAL A 111 31.05 -0.34 8.76
CA VAL A 111 32.19 -1.17 9.16
C VAL A 111 31.89 -1.80 10.54
N GLY A 112 31.90 -3.13 10.61
CA GLY A 112 31.55 -3.90 11.82
C GLY A 112 30.07 -4.24 11.99
N GLU A 113 29.20 -3.76 11.11
CA GLU A 113 27.78 -4.12 11.08
C GLU A 113 27.50 -5.19 10.03
N GLN A 114 26.53 -6.05 10.29
CA GLN A 114 26.08 -7.05 9.32
C GLN A 114 25.36 -6.38 8.16
N ALA A 115 25.46 -7.00 6.96
CA ALA A 115 24.66 -6.58 5.83
C ALA A 115 23.17 -6.81 6.09
N THR A 116 22.36 -5.91 5.61
CA THR A 116 20.89 -6.07 5.63
C THR A 116 20.42 -6.63 4.30
N GLU A 117 19.55 -7.62 4.34
CA GLU A 117 19.09 -8.33 3.15
C GLU A 117 17.57 -8.29 3.03
N VAL A 118 17.07 -8.42 1.81
CA VAL A 118 15.68 -8.70 1.49
C VAL A 118 15.62 -9.80 0.45
N SER A 119 14.76 -10.78 0.66
CA SER A 119 14.53 -11.87 -0.28
C SER A 119 13.17 -11.75 -0.93
N PHE A 120 13.12 -11.94 -2.22
CA PHE A 120 11.94 -11.94 -3.07
C PHE A 120 11.73 -13.36 -3.61
N LEU A 121 10.75 -14.07 -3.11
CA LEU A 121 10.43 -15.43 -3.49
C LEU A 121 9.16 -15.47 -4.34
N ARG A 122 9.21 -16.05 -5.52
CA ARG A 122 8.01 -16.40 -6.27
C ARG A 122 7.34 -17.61 -5.66
N ARG A 123 6.09 -17.47 -5.21
CA ARG A 123 5.26 -18.56 -4.71
C ARG A 123 3.92 -18.55 -5.43
N GLY A 124 3.73 -19.52 -6.33
CA GLY A 124 2.57 -19.56 -7.21
C GLY A 124 2.47 -18.27 -8.04
N GLU A 125 1.37 -17.51 -7.88
CA GLU A 125 1.10 -16.26 -8.59
C GLU A 125 1.44 -15.01 -7.77
N GLN A 126 2.10 -15.14 -6.64
CA GLN A 126 2.47 -14.07 -5.74
C GLN A 126 3.98 -13.95 -5.61
N LEU A 127 4.41 -12.72 -5.36
CA LEU A 127 5.77 -12.44 -4.91
C LEU A 127 5.76 -12.25 -3.40
N VAL A 128 6.46 -13.12 -2.70
CA VAL A 128 6.63 -13.06 -1.25
C VAL A 128 7.91 -12.32 -0.95
N VAL A 129 7.79 -11.21 -0.23
CA VAL A 129 8.93 -10.38 0.19
C VAL A 129 9.22 -10.66 1.65
N LYS A 130 10.44 -11.10 1.91
CA LYS A 130 10.95 -11.42 3.25
C LYS A 130 12.10 -10.48 3.57
N PRO A 131 11.93 -9.56 4.53
CA PRO A 131 13.08 -8.87 5.07
C PRO A 131 13.97 -9.89 5.78
N ALA A 132 15.27 -9.74 5.68
CA ALA A 132 16.17 -10.59 6.46
C ALA A 132 15.90 -10.36 7.95
N ALA A 133 15.70 -11.43 8.68
CA ALA A 133 15.76 -11.37 10.10
C ALA A 133 17.19 -10.90 10.44
N SER A 134 17.31 -9.76 11.13
CA SER A 134 18.57 -9.44 11.81
C SER A 134 18.86 -10.61 12.72
N ALA A 135 19.90 -11.37 12.40
CA ALA A 135 20.37 -12.40 13.29
C ALA A 135 20.85 -11.70 14.56
N ASN A 136 19.95 -11.56 15.52
CA ASN A 136 20.32 -11.19 16.88
C ASN A 136 21.10 -12.38 17.45
N ASN A 137 22.37 -12.19 17.55
CA ASN A 137 23.26 -13.06 18.30
C ASN A 137 23.40 -12.52 19.72
#